data_e70bf1f5c9df8bb71e4d253cc2eb818a
#
_entry.id   e70bf1f5c9df8bb71e4d253cc2eb818a
#
_cell.length_a   1.000
_cell.length_b   1.000
_cell.length_c   1.000
_cell.angle_alpha   90.00
_cell.angle_beta   90.00
_cell.angle_gamma   90.00
#
_symmetry.space_group_name_H-M   'P 1'
#
loop_
_entity.id
_entity.type
_entity.pdbx_description
1 polymer ?
#
loop_
_entity_poly.entity_id
_entity_poly.type
_entity_poly.pdbx_seq_one_letter_code
_entity_poly.pdbx_strand_id
1 'polypeptide(L)'
;AAEAYSTALNTGAGEVRVVLPDVLKKTIPAAMTDAHFAATNPSGSLSKDARIDLLALGSWSNQILLIGDAGRSSETAILYEEFLLDYKGPLTVTRDAIDLIKNSSRTLVERPDTLLIASFAQLQKLFQAVYYPKVLTFSMQLTNLVEALHKFTITYPITIAVLHRDTFIVASGGQVVTTPWEDPMLI
;
A
#
# COMPACT_ATOMS: atom_id res chain seq x y z
N ALA A 1 4.53 11.18 4.33
CA ALA A 1 3.83 11.01 5.61
C ALA A 1 3.01 12.26 5.98
N ALA A 2 3.61 13.47 6.05
CA ALA A 2 2.91 14.70 6.48
C ALA A 2 1.68 15.03 5.60
N GLU A 3 1.81 14.91 4.28
CA GLU A 3 0.72 15.13 3.34
C GLU A 3 -0.42 14.11 3.56
N ALA A 4 -0.11 12.83 3.71
CA ALA A 4 -1.10 11.80 3.98
C ALA A 4 -1.83 12.04 5.32
N TYR A 5 -1.09 12.47 6.35
CA TYR A 5 -1.65 12.84 7.65
C TYR A 5 -2.66 13.99 7.53
N SER A 6 -2.26 15.10 6.91
CA SER A 6 -3.15 16.26 6.73
C SER A 6 -4.35 15.94 5.84
N THR A 7 -4.15 15.15 4.78
CA THR A 7 -5.24 14.73 3.90
C THR A 7 -6.26 13.88 4.65
N ALA A 8 -5.80 12.91 5.45
CA ALA A 8 -6.70 12.06 6.22
C ALA A 8 -7.57 12.89 7.19
N LEU A 9 -6.99 13.84 7.93
CA LEU A 9 -7.74 14.76 8.79
C LEU A 9 -8.73 15.62 8.01
N ASN A 10 -8.30 16.17 6.87
CA ASN A 10 -9.15 17.05 6.04
C ASN A 10 -10.30 16.28 5.38
N THR A 11 -10.17 14.98 5.19
CA THR A 11 -11.23 14.13 4.61
C THR A 11 -12.18 13.52 5.65
N GLY A 12 -12.01 13.86 6.92
CA GLY A 12 -12.95 13.52 7.99
C GLY A 12 -12.53 12.31 8.84
N ALA A 13 -11.27 11.90 8.81
CA ALA A 13 -10.78 10.94 9.78
C ALA A 13 -10.84 11.57 11.18
N GLY A 14 -11.47 10.89 12.15
CA GLY A 14 -11.67 11.41 13.49
C GLY A 14 -10.35 11.53 14.26
N GLU A 15 -9.47 10.56 14.11
CA GLU A 15 -8.13 10.53 14.72
C GLU A 15 -7.14 9.85 13.75
N VAL A 16 -5.97 10.43 13.58
CA VAL A 16 -4.91 9.90 12.69
C VAL A 16 -3.62 9.80 13.50
N ARG A 17 -3.00 8.63 13.49
CA ARG A 17 -1.66 8.41 14.05
C ARG A 17 -0.69 8.01 12.95
N VAL A 18 0.52 8.54 13.01
CA VAL A 18 1.56 8.26 12.03
C VAL A 18 2.73 7.57 12.71
N VAL A 19 3.15 6.43 12.20
CA VAL A 19 4.37 5.76 12.67
C VAL A 19 5.55 6.21 11.82
N LEU A 20 6.57 6.71 12.48
CA LEU A 20 7.80 7.21 11.86
C LEU A 20 9.03 6.59 12.52
N PRO A 21 10.13 6.43 11.77
CA PRO A 21 11.43 6.12 12.35
C PRO A 21 11.84 7.17 13.41
N ASP A 22 12.39 6.75 14.54
CA ASP A 22 12.75 7.63 15.67
C ASP A 22 13.83 8.67 15.31
N VAL A 23 14.68 8.37 14.32
CA VAL A 23 15.66 9.34 13.77
C VAL A 23 15.01 10.59 13.21
N LEU A 24 13.74 10.52 12.80
CA LEU A 24 12.99 11.66 12.25
C LEU A 24 12.39 12.59 13.30
N LYS A 25 12.47 12.24 14.58
CA LYS A 25 11.84 12.99 15.68
C LYS A 25 12.16 14.49 15.70
N LYS A 26 13.37 14.85 15.24
CA LYS A 26 13.82 16.25 15.21
C LYS A 26 13.48 16.99 13.91
N THR A 27 13.00 16.30 12.90
CA THR A 27 12.84 16.84 11.53
C THR A 27 11.40 16.91 11.06
N ILE A 28 10.47 16.31 11.82
CA ILE A 28 9.06 16.35 11.44
C ILE A 28 8.44 17.73 11.64
N PRO A 29 7.45 18.12 10.81
CA PRO A 29 6.70 19.34 11.03
C PRO A 29 5.98 19.34 12.39
N ALA A 30 5.98 20.49 13.09
CA ALA A 30 5.27 20.65 14.36
C ALA A 30 3.75 20.38 14.25
N ALA A 31 3.19 20.43 13.06
CA ALA A 31 1.78 20.13 12.79
C ALA A 31 1.43 18.64 12.90
N MET A 32 2.43 17.74 12.92
CA MET A 32 2.21 16.30 13.12
C MET A 32 2.28 15.95 14.61
N THR A 33 1.23 16.31 15.36
CA THR A 33 1.18 16.13 16.83
C THR A 33 1.06 14.66 17.24
N ASP A 34 0.50 13.82 16.38
CA ASP A 34 0.18 12.41 16.67
C ASP A 34 1.17 11.45 16.01
N ALA A 35 2.42 11.87 15.90
CA ALA A 35 3.50 11.04 15.42
C ALA A 35 4.00 10.11 16.53
N HIS A 36 3.94 8.81 16.27
CA HIS A 36 4.56 7.76 17.07
C HIS A 36 5.93 7.40 16.49
N PHE A 37 6.96 7.39 17.32
CA PHE A 37 8.32 7.12 16.89
C PHE A 37 8.70 5.70 17.27
N ALA A 38 8.90 4.86 16.26
CA ALA A 38 9.26 3.47 16.44
C ALA A 38 10.76 3.23 16.18
N ALA A 39 11.26 2.10 16.66
CA ALA A 39 12.68 1.75 16.61
C ALA A 39 13.23 1.74 15.20
N THR A 40 14.45 2.24 15.02
CA THR A 40 15.16 2.31 13.75
C THR A 40 16.35 1.38 13.68
N ASN A 41 16.68 0.95 12.46
CA ASN A 41 17.92 0.26 12.16
C ASN A 41 19.06 1.27 11.86
N PRO A 42 20.31 0.80 11.70
CA PRO A 42 21.45 1.68 11.43
C PRO A 42 21.33 2.52 10.14
N SER A 43 20.48 2.14 9.20
CA SER A 43 20.23 2.91 7.98
C SER A 43 19.18 4.01 8.15
N GLY A 44 18.59 4.16 9.35
CA GLY A 44 17.56 5.15 9.63
C GLY A 44 16.14 4.73 9.19
N SER A 45 15.97 3.48 8.78
CA SER A 45 14.66 2.91 8.44
C SER A 45 14.06 2.20 9.64
N LEU A 46 12.77 1.87 9.61
CA LEU A 46 12.13 1.06 10.67
C LEU A 46 12.84 -0.28 10.83
N SER A 47 13.20 -0.63 12.05
CA SER A 47 13.78 -1.93 12.41
C SER A 47 12.67 -2.97 12.67
N LYS A 48 13.06 -4.25 12.76
CA LYS A 48 12.15 -5.33 13.16
C LYS A 48 11.51 -5.11 14.53
N ASP A 49 12.17 -4.38 15.44
CA ASP A 49 11.68 -4.12 16.79
C ASP A 49 10.46 -3.18 16.78
N ALA A 50 10.23 -2.42 15.69
CA ALA A 50 9.04 -1.61 15.50
C ALA A 50 7.75 -2.44 15.33
N ARG A 51 7.83 -3.77 15.17
CA ARG A 51 6.66 -4.65 14.96
C ARG A 51 5.63 -4.54 16.07
N ILE A 52 6.06 -4.47 17.33
CA ILE A 52 5.16 -4.35 18.49
C ILE A 52 4.36 -3.05 18.41
N ASP A 53 5.02 -1.93 18.08
CA ASP A 53 4.38 -0.63 17.94
C ASP A 53 3.36 -0.63 16.77
N LEU A 54 3.74 -1.20 15.63
CA LEU A 54 2.85 -1.31 14.48
C LEU A 54 1.60 -2.15 14.78
N LEU A 55 1.74 -3.27 15.47
CA LEU A 55 0.60 -4.12 15.83
C LEU A 55 -0.28 -3.49 16.93
N ALA A 56 0.31 -2.80 17.90
CA ALA A 56 -0.44 -2.09 18.94
C ALA A 56 -1.29 -0.97 18.31
N LEU A 57 -0.71 -0.16 17.43
CA LEU A 57 -1.45 0.88 16.71
C LEU A 57 -2.43 0.30 15.68
N GLY A 58 -2.08 -0.84 15.09
CA GLY A 58 -2.99 -1.59 14.22
C GLY A 58 -4.24 -2.05 14.94
N SER A 59 -4.12 -2.51 16.18
CA SER A 59 -5.26 -2.93 17.02
C SER A 59 -6.14 -1.76 17.45
N TRP A 60 -5.58 -0.58 17.56
CA TRP A 60 -6.30 0.65 17.87
C TRP A 60 -7.05 1.20 16.65
N SER A 61 -6.49 1.07 15.46
CA SER A 61 -7.00 1.72 14.24
C SER A 61 -8.15 0.95 13.59
N ASN A 62 -9.06 1.68 12.93
CA ASN A 62 -10.08 1.08 12.07
C ASN A 62 -9.55 0.75 10.68
N GLN A 63 -8.49 1.43 10.23
CA GLN A 63 -7.85 1.23 8.93
C GLN A 63 -6.38 1.65 8.98
N ILE A 64 -5.54 0.97 8.22
CA ILE A 64 -4.12 1.31 8.09
C ILE A 64 -3.80 1.66 6.65
N LEU A 65 -2.97 2.69 6.48
CA LEU A 65 -2.34 3.06 5.22
C LEU A 65 -0.83 2.81 5.30
N LEU A 66 -0.34 1.87 4.50
CA LEU A 66 1.07 1.55 4.32
C LEU A 66 1.59 2.26 3.06
N ILE A 67 2.37 3.33 3.24
CA ILE A 67 2.85 4.14 2.11
C ILE A 67 4.25 3.70 1.63
N GLY A 68 5.07 3.18 2.52
CA GLY A 68 6.49 3.02 2.28
C GLY A 68 7.27 4.16 2.91
N ASP A 69 7.97 4.97 2.16
CA ASP A 69 8.82 6.09 2.65
C ASP A 69 9.72 5.74 3.87
N ALA A 70 9.85 4.44 4.15
CA ALA A 70 10.53 3.88 5.30
C ALA A 70 11.95 3.39 4.94
N GLY A 71 12.44 3.81 3.78
CA GLY A 71 13.70 3.34 3.20
C GLY A 71 13.56 1.97 2.50
N ARG A 72 14.64 1.54 1.85
CA ARG A 72 14.71 0.26 1.10
C ARG A 72 15.52 -0.79 1.85
N SER A 73 15.40 -0.83 3.16
CA SER A 73 16.09 -1.80 4.01
C SER A 73 15.43 -3.17 3.90
N SER A 74 16.23 -4.22 3.80
CA SER A 74 15.73 -5.61 3.87
C SER A 74 15.08 -5.93 5.22
N GLU A 75 15.55 -5.32 6.30
CA GLU A 75 14.98 -5.47 7.63
C GLU A 75 13.57 -4.86 7.70
N THR A 76 13.38 -3.67 7.10
CA THR A 76 12.05 -3.04 6.98
C THR A 76 11.12 -3.85 6.09
N ALA A 77 11.64 -4.50 5.04
CA ALA A 77 10.85 -5.40 4.20
C ALA A 77 10.33 -6.59 5.02
N ILE A 78 11.21 -7.23 5.80
CA ILE A 78 10.81 -8.34 6.70
C ILE A 78 9.77 -7.87 7.72
N LEU A 79 9.96 -6.70 8.35
CA LEU A 79 8.99 -6.10 9.27
C LEU A 79 7.61 -5.96 8.63
N TYR A 80 7.54 -5.44 7.39
CA TYR A 80 6.27 -5.24 6.70
C TYR A 80 5.63 -6.57 6.25
N GLU A 81 6.43 -7.54 5.86
CA GLU A 81 5.96 -8.89 5.52
C GLU A 81 5.37 -9.60 6.75
N GLU A 82 6.04 -9.52 7.90
CA GLU A 82 5.51 -10.04 9.17
C GLU A 82 4.26 -9.30 9.62
N PHE A 83 4.25 -7.97 9.52
CA PHE A 83 3.07 -7.16 9.82
C PHE A 83 1.86 -7.56 8.94
N LEU A 84 2.08 -7.79 7.66
CA LEU A 84 1.03 -8.24 6.72
C LEU A 84 0.44 -9.60 7.13
N LEU A 85 1.26 -10.49 7.69
CA LEU A 85 0.81 -11.80 8.19
C LEU A 85 -0.02 -11.69 9.48
N ASP A 86 0.32 -10.76 10.35
CA ASP A 86 -0.29 -10.65 11.68
C ASP A 86 -1.54 -9.75 11.70
N TYR A 87 -1.46 -8.61 11.01
CA TYR A 87 -2.57 -7.65 10.95
C TYR A 87 -3.68 -8.15 10.05
N LYS A 88 -4.91 -8.26 10.55
CA LYS A 88 -6.07 -8.80 9.81
C LYS A 88 -7.14 -7.74 9.47
N GLY A 89 -6.96 -6.51 9.94
CA GLY A 89 -7.89 -5.41 9.66
C GLY A 89 -7.78 -4.82 8.25
N PRO A 90 -8.61 -3.83 7.93
CA PRO A 90 -8.58 -3.13 6.65
C PRO A 90 -7.24 -2.46 6.38
N LEU A 91 -6.68 -2.67 5.20
CA LEU A 91 -5.33 -2.24 4.83
C LEU A 91 -5.32 -1.59 3.45
N THR A 92 -4.72 -0.41 3.36
CA THR A 92 -4.36 0.18 2.08
C THR A 92 -2.84 0.14 1.92
N VAL A 93 -2.37 -0.38 0.78
CA VAL A 93 -0.93 -0.46 0.45
C VAL A 93 -0.66 0.32 -0.82
N THR A 94 0.35 1.18 -0.77
CA THR A 94 0.72 2.02 -1.92
C THR A 94 2.21 2.35 -1.96
N ARG A 95 2.68 2.86 -3.10
CA ARG A 95 4.05 3.36 -3.32
C ARG A 95 5.10 2.30 -2.96
N ASP A 96 6.18 2.71 -2.27
CA ASP A 96 7.31 1.83 -1.96
C ASP A 96 6.94 0.66 -1.03
N ALA A 97 5.84 0.74 -0.27
CA ALA A 97 5.38 -0.38 0.54
C ALA A 97 5.09 -1.62 -0.31
N ILE A 98 4.59 -1.44 -1.53
CA ILE A 98 4.32 -2.55 -2.48
C ILE A 98 5.62 -3.28 -2.84
N ASP A 99 6.70 -2.54 -3.10
CA ASP A 99 8.00 -3.12 -3.45
C ASP A 99 8.68 -3.78 -2.23
N LEU A 100 8.44 -3.27 -1.01
CA LEU A 100 8.96 -3.85 0.23
C LEU A 100 8.33 -5.21 0.54
N ILE A 101 7.02 -5.38 0.32
CA ILE A 101 6.30 -6.64 0.61
C ILE A 101 6.23 -7.61 -0.59
N LYS A 102 7.08 -7.43 -1.60
CA LYS A 102 7.05 -8.21 -2.85
C LYS A 102 7.15 -9.73 -2.67
N ASN A 103 7.89 -10.19 -1.63
CA ASN A 103 8.02 -11.62 -1.36
C ASN A 103 6.75 -12.22 -0.75
N SER A 104 5.88 -11.37 -0.17
CA SER A 104 4.58 -11.75 0.38
C SER A 104 3.40 -11.42 -0.55
N SER A 105 3.66 -11.28 -1.85
CA SER A 105 2.63 -10.95 -2.86
C SER A 105 1.43 -11.89 -2.81
N ARG A 106 1.65 -13.18 -2.58
CA ARG A 106 0.57 -14.17 -2.42
C ARG A 106 -0.31 -13.88 -1.21
N THR A 107 0.30 -13.62 -0.07
CA THR A 107 -0.40 -13.23 1.16
C THR A 107 -1.19 -11.94 0.94
N LEU A 108 -0.61 -10.96 0.24
CA LEU A 108 -1.25 -9.68 -0.06
C LEU A 108 -2.55 -9.87 -0.87
N VAL A 109 -2.50 -10.63 -1.97
CA VAL A 109 -3.68 -10.79 -2.85
C VAL A 109 -4.78 -11.65 -2.25
N GLU A 110 -4.44 -12.53 -1.33
CA GLU A 110 -5.40 -13.40 -0.62
C GLU A 110 -6.05 -12.71 0.60
N ARG A 111 -5.62 -11.48 0.96
CA ARG A 111 -6.23 -10.74 2.06
C ARG A 111 -7.54 -10.09 1.64
N PRO A 112 -8.65 -10.31 2.36
CA PRO A 112 -9.85 -9.48 2.24
C PRO A 112 -9.59 -8.06 2.76
N ASP A 113 -10.51 -7.13 2.53
CA ASP A 113 -10.47 -5.75 3.02
C ASP A 113 -9.13 -5.02 2.77
N THR A 114 -8.50 -5.35 1.65
CA THR A 114 -7.22 -4.78 1.25
C THR A 114 -7.37 -4.00 -0.05
N LEU A 115 -6.95 -2.73 -0.04
CA LEU A 115 -6.85 -1.87 -1.21
C LEU A 115 -5.38 -1.72 -1.62
N LEU A 116 -5.06 -2.11 -2.83
CA LEU A 116 -3.76 -1.88 -3.44
C LEU A 116 -3.86 -0.72 -4.44
N ILE A 117 -3.13 0.36 -4.17
CA ILE A 117 -2.99 1.48 -5.11
C ILE A 117 -1.61 1.37 -5.75
N ALA A 118 -1.56 0.82 -6.95
CA ALA A 118 -0.32 0.43 -7.61
C ALA A 118 -0.07 1.23 -8.90
N SER A 119 1.18 1.49 -9.20
CA SER A 119 1.57 1.84 -10.57
C SER A 119 1.38 0.64 -11.49
N PHE A 120 1.27 0.89 -12.79
CA PHE A 120 1.13 -0.21 -13.76
C PHE A 120 2.32 -1.19 -13.71
N ALA A 121 3.53 -0.69 -13.48
CA ALA A 121 4.73 -1.53 -13.34
C ALA A 121 4.68 -2.42 -12.08
N GLN A 122 4.17 -1.90 -10.96
CA GLN A 122 3.97 -2.70 -9.75
C GLN A 122 2.89 -3.76 -9.95
N LEU A 123 1.81 -3.42 -10.65
CA LEU A 123 0.75 -4.39 -11.00
C LEU A 123 1.30 -5.52 -11.90
N GLN A 124 2.13 -5.20 -12.89
CA GLN A 124 2.81 -6.22 -13.71
C GLN A 124 3.63 -7.18 -12.86
N LYS A 125 4.45 -6.64 -11.93
CA LYS A 125 5.27 -7.44 -11.01
C LYS A 125 4.40 -8.32 -10.10
N LEU A 126 3.27 -7.79 -9.61
CA LEU A 126 2.33 -8.54 -8.77
C LEU A 126 1.77 -9.74 -9.52
N PHE A 127 1.28 -9.55 -10.75
CA PHE A 127 0.75 -10.64 -11.58
C PHE A 127 1.80 -11.73 -11.82
N GLN A 128 3.05 -11.33 -12.07
CA GLN A 128 4.17 -12.28 -12.23
C GLN A 128 4.48 -13.00 -10.91
N ALA A 129 4.53 -12.29 -9.79
CA ALA A 129 4.88 -12.85 -8.48
C ALA A 129 3.86 -13.89 -7.98
N VAL A 130 2.59 -13.74 -8.34
CA VAL A 130 1.54 -14.72 -8.02
C VAL A 130 1.31 -15.76 -9.12
N TYR A 131 2.16 -15.77 -10.15
CA TYR A 131 2.06 -16.66 -11.31
C TYR A 131 0.70 -16.61 -12.00
N TYR A 132 0.11 -15.40 -12.09
CA TYR A 132 -1.17 -15.26 -12.77
C TYR A 132 -1.00 -15.47 -14.29
N PRO A 133 -1.87 -16.25 -14.95
CA PRO A 133 -1.63 -16.68 -16.35
C PRO A 133 -1.65 -15.52 -17.36
N LYS A 134 -2.27 -14.38 -17.03
CA LYS A 134 -2.32 -13.23 -17.93
C LYS A 134 -1.10 -12.33 -17.74
N VAL A 135 -0.31 -12.16 -18.79
CA VAL A 135 0.80 -11.19 -18.82
C VAL A 135 0.25 -9.81 -19.14
N LEU A 136 0.56 -8.84 -18.29
CA LEU A 136 0.25 -7.44 -18.53
C LEU A 136 1.39 -6.79 -19.31
N THR A 137 1.05 -6.01 -20.34
CA THR A 137 2.03 -5.22 -21.13
C THR A 137 1.60 -3.77 -21.17
N PHE A 138 2.56 -2.86 -21.14
CA PHE A 138 2.27 -1.41 -21.13
C PHE A 138 1.52 -0.95 -22.38
N SER A 139 1.70 -1.65 -23.50
CA SER A 139 1.03 -1.37 -24.77
C SER A 139 -0.37 -1.97 -24.88
N MET A 140 -0.83 -2.76 -23.90
CA MET A 140 -2.13 -3.40 -23.96
C MET A 140 -3.28 -2.39 -24.02
N GLN A 141 -4.35 -2.76 -24.68
CA GLN A 141 -5.56 -1.96 -24.74
C GLN A 141 -6.30 -1.96 -23.39
N LEU A 142 -7.01 -0.89 -23.10
CA LEU A 142 -7.80 -0.73 -21.88
C LEU A 142 -8.76 -1.92 -21.64
N THR A 143 -9.45 -2.35 -22.69
CA THR A 143 -10.39 -3.50 -22.63
C THR A 143 -9.72 -4.80 -22.14
N ASN A 144 -8.48 -5.05 -22.59
CA ASN A 144 -7.72 -6.23 -22.17
C ASN A 144 -7.27 -6.13 -20.72
N LEU A 145 -6.94 -4.92 -20.25
CA LEU A 145 -6.59 -4.69 -18.84
C LEU A 145 -7.82 -4.83 -17.96
N VAL A 146 -8.96 -4.28 -18.37
CA VAL A 146 -10.25 -4.43 -17.66
C VAL A 146 -10.63 -5.90 -17.51
N GLU A 147 -10.52 -6.68 -18.60
CA GLU A 147 -10.79 -8.13 -18.55
C GLU A 147 -9.82 -8.87 -17.61
N ALA A 148 -8.54 -8.50 -17.64
CA ALA A 148 -7.53 -9.10 -16.76
C ALA A 148 -7.83 -8.81 -15.29
N LEU A 149 -8.16 -7.56 -14.95
CA LEU A 149 -8.49 -7.14 -13.59
C LEU A 149 -9.82 -7.75 -13.11
N HIS A 150 -10.82 -7.82 -13.98
CA HIS A 150 -12.09 -8.51 -13.71
C HIS A 150 -11.83 -9.96 -13.24
N LYS A 151 -11.11 -10.75 -14.03
CA LYS A 151 -10.79 -12.13 -13.71
C LYS A 151 -9.90 -12.27 -12.48
N PHE A 152 -8.95 -11.35 -12.32
CA PHE A 152 -8.03 -11.33 -11.18
C PHE A 152 -8.77 -11.11 -9.86
N THR A 153 -9.69 -10.14 -9.81
CA THR A 153 -10.43 -9.81 -8.58
C THR A 153 -11.62 -10.76 -8.31
N ILE A 154 -12.00 -11.62 -9.25
CA ILE A 154 -12.82 -12.80 -8.96
C ILE A 154 -11.99 -13.87 -8.22
N THR A 155 -10.72 -14.03 -8.62
CA THR A 155 -9.83 -15.04 -8.05
C THR A 155 -9.31 -14.64 -6.67
N TYR A 156 -8.99 -13.36 -6.48
CA TYR A 156 -8.40 -12.82 -5.27
C TYR A 156 -9.29 -11.74 -4.65
N PRO A 157 -9.52 -11.76 -3.32
CA PRO A 157 -10.44 -10.83 -2.65
C PRO A 157 -9.90 -9.40 -2.49
N ILE A 158 -8.75 -9.10 -3.09
CA ILE A 158 -8.12 -7.76 -3.04
C ILE A 158 -8.84 -6.77 -3.95
N THR A 159 -8.91 -5.51 -3.51
CA THR A 159 -9.30 -4.38 -4.37
C THR A 159 -8.05 -3.74 -4.97
N ILE A 160 -8.05 -3.49 -6.27
CA ILE A 160 -6.92 -2.88 -7.00
C ILE A 160 -7.35 -1.54 -7.58
N ALA A 161 -6.54 -0.51 -7.35
CA ALA A 161 -6.62 0.77 -8.01
C ALA A 161 -5.33 1.03 -8.80
N VAL A 162 -5.43 1.36 -10.08
CA VAL A 162 -4.29 1.58 -10.96
C VAL A 162 -4.59 2.66 -11.98
N LEU A 163 -3.59 3.51 -12.28
CA LEU A 163 -3.63 4.40 -13.43
C LEU A 163 -2.95 3.72 -14.61
N HIS A 164 -3.65 3.65 -15.74
CA HIS A 164 -3.08 3.19 -17.01
C HIS A 164 -3.31 4.25 -18.08
N ARG A 165 -2.24 4.89 -18.52
CA ARG A 165 -2.27 6.06 -19.40
C ARG A 165 -3.08 7.21 -18.77
N ASP A 166 -4.23 7.54 -19.33
CA ASP A 166 -5.17 8.59 -18.93
C ASP A 166 -6.42 8.06 -18.25
N THR A 167 -6.41 6.79 -17.83
CA THR A 167 -7.58 6.14 -17.25
C THR A 167 -7.25 5.57 -15.87
N PHE A 168 -7.96 6.05 -14.85
CA PHE A 168 -7.95 5.48 -13.51
C PHE A 168 -8.94 4.31 -13.45
N ILE A 169 -8.47 3.18 -12.93
CA ILE A 169 -9.21 1.91 -12.92
C ILE A 169 -9.27 1.41 -11.49
N VAL A 170 -10.47 1.05 -11.05
CA VAL A 170 -10.69 0.36 -9.77
C VAL A 170 -11.38 -0.97 -10.04
N ALA A 171 -10.82 -2.05 -9.50
CA ALA A 171 -11.34 -3.39 -9.66
C ALA A 171 -11.51 -4.06 -8.28
N SER A 172 -12.68 -4.66 -8.03
CA SER A 172 -13.00 -5.36 -6.78
C SER A 172 -14.09 -6.40 -7.01
N GLY A 173 -13.92 -7.63 -6.53
CA GLY A 173 -14.95 -8.68 -6.63
C GLY A 173 -15.45 -8.96 -8.04
N GLY A 174 -14.62 -8.80 -9.05
CA GLY A 174 -14.97 -8.94 -10.46
C GLY A 174 -15.64 -7.70 -11.08
N GLN A 175 -15.95 -6.66 -10.32
CA GLN A 175 -16.42 -5.39 -10.86
C GLN A 175 -15.24 -4.51 -11.22
N VAL A 176 -15.29 -3.83 -12.36
CA VAL A 176 -14.25 -2.90 -12.81
C VAL A 176 -14.90 -1.59 -13.22
N VAL A 177 -14.46 -0.51 -12.58
CA VAL A 177 -14.88 0.86 -12.89
C VAL A 177 -13.70 1.60 -13.50
N THR A 178 -13.94 2.34 -14.56
CA THR A 178 -12.94 3.16 -15.25
C THR A 178 -13.38 4.61 -15.28
N THR A 179 -12.46 5.53 -15.04
CA THR A 179 -12.70 6.97 -15.09
C THR A 179 -11.55 7.65 -15.82
N PRO A 180 -11.79 8.53 -16.78
CA PRO A 180 -10.75 9.36 -17.38
C PRO A 180 -10.04 10.16 -16.28
N TRP A 181 -8.73 10.27 -16.38
CA TRP A 181 -7.90 10.95 -15.40
C TRP A 181 -6.94 11.90 -16.08
N GLU A 182 -7.06 13.18 -15.80
CA GLU A 182 -6.26 14.24 -16.43
C GLU A 182 -5.06 14.70 -15.61
N ASP A 183 -5.00 14.32 -14.30
CA ASP A 183 -3.92 14.73 -13.42
C ASP A 183 -2.78 13.70 -13.44
N PRO A 184 -1.57 14.05 -13.93
CA PRO A 184 -0.43 13.13 -13.98
C PRO A 184 0.21 12.86 -12.60
N MET A 185 -0.20 13.57 -11.53
CA MET A 185 0.45 13.54 -10.21
C MET A 185 -0.05 12.41 -9.29
N LEU A 186 -0.95 11.55 -9.72
CA LEU A 186 -1.62 10.62 -8.82
C LEU A 186 -0.82 9.34 -8.49
N ILE A 187 0.29 9.07 -9.19
CA ILE A 187 1.05 7.83 -8.98
C ILE A 187 2.54 8.08 -8.97
#